data_3149dbacda0ec40f2e8add448c7efc14
#
_entry.id   3149dbacda0ec40f2e8add448c7efc14
#
_cell.length_a   1.000
_cell.length_b   1.000
_cell.length_c   1.000
_cell.angle_alpha   90.00
_cell.angle_beta   90.00
_cell.angle_gamma   90.00
#
_symmetry.space_group_name_H-M   'P 1'
#
loop_
_entity.id
_entity.type
_entity.pdbx_description
1 polymer ?
#
loop_
_entity_poly.entity_id
_entity_poly.type
_entity_poly.pdbx_seq_one_letter_code
_entity_poly.pdbx_strand_id
1 'polypeptide(L)'
;MLTIEDLKLKIDNNSRLLGLDIGSKRIGISICDDKRTIATPLKTVNFTNLSDFILELKKIIDVNNIKGLIIGYPINMDGSFGKSAQSINDKSKIIDKEINIPVSLWDERLSTSAAFNISSQLDVNISKRTKNIDEKAATFILQGAIDYLNN
;
A
#
# COMPACT_ATOMS: atom_id res chain seq x y z
N MET A 1 -4.61 14.56 -0.33
CA MET A 1 -4.19 13.37 0.43
C MET A 1 -4.05 13.70 1.89
N LEU A 2 -4.26 12.73 2.74
CA LEU A 2 -4.24 12.89 4.19
C LEU A 2 -2.93 12.39 4.79
N THR A 3 -2.55 12.95 5.93
CA THR A 3 -1.55 12.32 6.78
C THR A 3 -2.17 11.07 7.40
N ILE A 4 -1.32 10.17 7.93
CA ILE A 4 -1.83 8.96 8.60
C ILE A 4 -2.65 9.34 9.84
N GLU A 5 -2.29 10.41 10.53
CA GLU A 5 -3.02 10.93 11.69
C GLU A 5 -4.41 11.42 11.27
N ASP A 6 -4.49 12.17 10.17
CA ASP A 6 -5.78 12.65 9.64
C ASP A 6 -6.66 11.50 9.19
N LEU A 7 -6.06 10.48 8.57
CA LEU A 7 -6.78 9.28 8.17
C LEU A 7 -7.42 8.59 9.39
N LYS A 8 -6.66 8.49 10.48
CA LYS A 8 -7.15 7.88 11.73
C LYS A 8 -8.42 8.55 12.22
N LEU A 9 -8.53 9.86 12.05
CA LEU A 9 -9.70 10.63 12.49
C LEU A 9 -10.90 10.44 11.56
N LYS A 10 -10.67 10.08 10.30
CA LYS A 10 -11.73 9.98 9.29
C LYS A 10 -12.32 8.59 9.13
N ILE A 11 -11.64 7.56 9.58
CA ILE A 11 -12.10 6.18 9.40
C ILE A 11 -12.47 5.56 10.75
N ASP A 12 -13.43 4.64 10.71
CA ASP A 12 -13.84 3.88 11.89
C ASP A 12 -12.84 2.78 12.22
N ASN A 13 -12.86 2.31 13.45
CA ASN A 13 -12.00 1.21 13.89
C ASN A 13 -12.24 -0.09 13.12
N ASN A 14 -13.41 -0.24 12.51
CA ASN A 14 -13.79 -1.41 11.74
C ASN A 14 -13.73 -1.14 10.24
N SER A 15 -12.84 -0.25 9.80
CA SER A 15 -12.69 0.09 8.39
C SER A 15 -11.73 -0.85 7.71
N ARG A 16 -12.17 -1.43 6.58
CA ARG A 16 -11.32 -2.25 5.73
C ARG A 16 -10.48 -1.35 4.83
N LEU A 17 -9.17 -1.58 4.81
CA LEU A 17 -8.21 -0.77 4.07
C LEU A 17 -7.51 -1.59 2.99
N LEU A 18 -7.07 -0.92 1.94
CA LEU A 18 -6.15 -1.47 0.95
C LEU A 18 -4.76 -0.86 1.13
N GLY A 19 -3.74 -1.66 0.84
CA GLY A 19 -2.37 -1.19 0.74
C GLY A 19 -1.87 -1.34 -0.68
N LEU A 20 -1.15 -0.34 -1.17
CA LEU A 20 -0.54 -0.37 -2.50
C LEU A 20 0.96 -0.19 -2.41
N ASP A 21 1.68 -1.02 -3.16
CA ASP A 21 3.10 -0.83 -3.45
C ASP A 21 3.22 -0.56 -4.95
N ILE A 22 3.40 0.71 -5.31
CA ILE A 22 3.39 1.14 -6.70
C ILE A 22 4.79 1.03 -7.30
N GLY A 23 4.98 0.01 -8.15
CA GLY A 23 6.20 -0.15 -8.93
C GLY A 23 6.06 0.43 -10.32
N SER A 24 7.17 0.45 -11.08
CA SER A 24 7.16 0.96 -12.45
C SER A 24 6.46 0.02 -13.43
N LYS A 25 6.52 -1.29 -13.17
CA LYS A 25 5.96 -2.33 -14.04
C LYS A 25 4.80 -3.07 -13.40
N ARG A 26 4.74 -3.13 -12.09
CA ARG A 26 3.72 -3.89 -11.35
C ARG A 26 3.32 -3.11 -10.10
N ILE A 27 2.09 -3.33 -9.70
CA ILE A 27 1.55 -2.77 -8.46
C ILE A 27 1.09 -3.92 -7.58
N GLY A 28 1.67 -4.01 -6.38
CA GLY A 28 1.23 -4.97 -5.38
C GLY A 28 0.06 -4.41 -4.60
N ILE A 29 -0.93 -5.25 -4.31
CA ILE A 29 -2.12 -4.86 -3.58
C ILE A 29 -2.33 -5.80 -2.41
N SER A 30 -2.57 -5.22 -1.24
CA SER A 30 -2.92 -5.95 -0.02
C SER A 30 -4.24 -5.45 0.53
N ILE A 31 -4.84 -6.25 1.40
CA ILE A 31 -6.14 -5.95 1.99
C ILE A 31 -6.13 -6.36 3.47
N CYS A 32 -6.87 -5.66 4.29
CA CYS A 32 -7.03 -6.07 5.69
C CYS A 32 -8.42 -6.63 5.96
N ASP A 33 -8.55 -7.28 7.13
CA ASP A 33 -9.83 -7.79 7.62
C ASP A 33 -10.77 -6.66 8.04
N ASP A 34 -12.03 -7.01 8.31
CA ASP A 34 -13.08 -6.08 8.72
C ASP A 34 -12.74 -5.32 9.99
N LYS A 35 -11.99 -5.95 10.88
CA LYS A 35 -11.61 -5.37 12.17
C LYS A 35 -10.33 -4.56 12.10
N ARG A 36 -9.74 -4.44 10.92
CA ARG A 36 -8.50 -3.71 10.68
C ARG A 36 -7.38 -4.18 11.59
N THR A 37 -7.14 -5.49 11.59
CA THR A 37 -6.14 -6.12 12.45
C THR A 37 -4.97 -6.72 11.68
N ILE A 38 -5.26 -7.43 10.59
CA ILE A 38 -4.28 -8.20 9.84
C ILE A 38 -4.37 -7.87 8.36
N ALA A 39 -3.21 -7.56 7.76
CA ALA A 39 -3.08 -7.38 6.33
C ALA A 39 -2.70 -8.69 5.65
N THR A 40 -3.28 -8.96 4.49
CA THR A 40 -2.98 -10.13 3.66
C THR A 40 -2.76 -9.71 2.22
N PRO A 41 -1.96 -10.47 1.45
CA PRO A 41 -1.79 -10.19 0.02
C PRO A 41 -3.12 -10.38 -0.72
N LEU A 42 -3.42 -9.48 -1.65
CA LEU A 42 -4.61 -9.62 -2.50
C LEU A 42 -4.23 -10.05 -3.92
N LYS A 43 -3.43 -9.23 -4.61
CA LYS A 43 -2.96 -9.55 -5.96
C LYS A 43 -1.87 -8.60 -6.40
N THR A 44 -1.20 -8.96 -7.49
CA THR A 44 -0.27 -8.09 -8.20
C THR A 44 -0.86 -7.79 -9.58
N VAL A 45 -0.84 -6.53 -9.96
CA VAL A 45 -1.40 -6.05 -11.23
C VAL A 45 -0.25 -5.54 -12.10
N ASN A 46 -0.24 -5.93 -13.38
CA ASN A 46 0.69 -5.35 -14.33
C ASN A 46 0.27 -3.92 -14.61
N PHE A 47 1.23 -3.00 -14.51
CA PHE A 47 0.97 -1.60 -14.71
C PHE A 47 1.23 -1.22 -16.16
N THR A 48 0.20 -0.83 -16.88
CA THR A 48 0.30 -0.33 -18.26
C THR A 48 0.11 1.18 -18.31
N ASN A 49 -0.99 1.66 -17.76
CA ASN A 49 -1.25 3.08 -17.61
C ASN A 49 -2.13 3.33 -16.39
N LEU A 50 -2.11 4.57 -15.91
CA LEU A 50 -2.79 4.92 -14.66
C LEU A 50 -4.31 4.85 -14.78
N SER A 51 -4.85 5.22 -15.93
CA SER A 51 -6.31 5.19 -16.14
C SER A 51 -6.89 3.79 -16.00
N ASP A 52 -6.25 2.79 -16.61
CA ASP A 52 -6.69 1.40 -16.51
C ASP A 52 -6.54 0.88 -15.09
N PHE A 53 -5.44 1.24 -14.42
CA PHE A 53 -5.24 0.84 -13.03
C PHE A 53 -6.33 1.42 -12.12
N ILE A 54 -6.68 2.69 -12.30
CA ILE A 54 -7.73 3.34 -11.48
C ILE A 54 -9.08 2.66 -11.68
N LEU A 55 -9.40 2.24 -12.91
CA LEU A 55 -10.64 1.49 -13.15
C LEU A 55 -10.66 0.19 -12.38
N GLU A 56 -9.55 -0.56 -12.39
CA GLU A 56 -9.45 -1.80 -11.64
C GLU A 56 -9.49 -1.55 -10.13
N LEU A 57 -8.81 -0.51 -9.67
CA LEU A 57 -8.80 -0.12 -8.26
C LEU A 57 -10.23 0.20 -7.77
N LYS A 58 -11.00 0.92 -8.56
CA LYS A 58 -12.40 1.23 -8.21
C LYS A 58 -13.23 -0.03 -8.04
N LYS A 59 -13.04 -1.03 -8.90
CA LYS A 59 -13.73 -2.32 -8.79
C LYS A 59 -13.36 -3.05 -7.50
N ILE A 60 -12.08 -3.07 -7.16
CA ILE A 60 -11.59 -3.70 -5.94
C ILE A 60 -12.18 -3.01 -4.71
N ILE A 61 -12.20 -1.68 -4.71
CA ILE A 61 -12.77 -0.88 -3.63
C ILE A 61 -14.24 -1.21 -3.42
N ASP A 62 -15.02 -1.26 -4.49
CA ASP A 62 -16.46 -1.52 -4.43
C ASP A 62 -16.76 -2.94 -3.97
N VAL A 63 -16.09 -3.94 -4.57
CA VAL A 63 -16.31 -5.35 -4.27
C VAL A 63 -15.97 -5.69 -2.82
N ASN A 64 -14.91 -5.07 -2.29
CA ASN A 64 -14.41 -5.38 -0.96
C ASN A 64 -14.86 -4.38 0.11
N ASN A 65 -15.68 -3.41 -0.25
CA ASN A 65 -16.19 -2.39 0.68
C ASN A 65 -15.04 -1.67 1.40
N ILE A 66 -14.06 -1.20 0.63
CA ILE A 66 -12.87 -0.55 1.16
C ILE A 66 -13.20 0.88 1.58
N LYS A 67 -12.68 1.29 2.76
CA LYS A 67 -12.95 2.60 3.35
C LYS A 67 -11.75 3.53 3.35
N GLY A 68 -10.57 3.03 3.00
CA GLY A 68 -9.38 3.86 2.94
C GLY A 68 -8.27 3.17 2.17
N LEU A 69 -7.33 3.96 1.65
CA LEU A 69 -6.23 3.49 0.83
C LEU A 69 -4.90 3.98 1.42
N ILE A 70 -3.98 3.05 1.60
CA ILE A 70 -2.62 3.32 2.05
C ILE A 70 -1.67 3.07 0.88
N ILE A 71 -0.83 4.05 0.56
CA ILE A 71 0.16 3.92 -0.51
C ILE A 71 1.55 4.05 0.11
N GLY A 72 2.40 3.06 -0.12
CA GLY A 72 3.78 3.08 0.36
C GLY A 72 4.57 4.21 -0.28
N TYR A 73 5.34 4.93 0.52
CA TYR A 73 6.11 6.08 0.07
C TYR A 73 7.59 5.85 0.37
N PRO A 74 8.41 5.59 -0.65
CA PRO A 74 9.82 5.20 -0.44
C PRO A 74 10.70 6.42 -0.23
N ILE A 75 10.73 6.94 1.00
CA ILE A 75 11.64 8.00 1.40
C ILE A 75 12.99 7.36 1.71
N ASN A 76 14.08 7.99 1.26
CA ASN A 76 15.43 7.52 1.56
C ASN A 76 15.71 7.59 3.07
N MET A 77 16.64 6.77 3.55
CA MET A 77 16.95 6.70 4.98
C MET A 77 17.40 8.05 5.56
N ASP A 78 18.00 8.91 4.74
CA ASP A 78 18.41 10.25 5.15
C ASP A 78 17.27 11.29 5.12
N GLY A 79 16.05 10.85 4.76
CA GLY A 79 14.89 11.72 4.66
C GLY A 79 14.72 12.40 3.30
N SER A 80 15.64 12.21 2.37
CA SER A 80 15.53 12.81 1.04
C SER A 80 14.55 12.05 0.16
N PHE A 81 14.05 12.72 -0.89
CA PHE A 81 13.08 12.17 -1.83
C PHE A 81 13.78 11.86 -3.15
N GLY A 82 13.82 10.58 -3.53
CA GLY A 82 14.36 10.16 -4.81
C GLY A 82 13.33 10.23 -5.93
N LYS A 83 13.72 9.78 -7.13
CA LYS A 83 12.85 9.76 -8.30
C LYS A 83 11.63 8.86 -8.09
N SER A 84 11.80 7.73 -7.41
CA SER A 84 10.69 6.82 -7.12
C SER A 84 9.65 7.48 -6.23
N ALA A 85 10.08 8.20 -5.19
CA ALA A 85 9.16 8.92 -4.31
C ALA A 85 8.39 9.99 -5.07
N GLN A 86 9.06 10.74 -5.95
CA GLN A 86 8.41 11.76 -6.77
C GLN A 86 7.35 11.14 -7.67
N SER A 87 7.68 10.05 -8.35
CA SER A 87 6.73 9.34 -9.22
C SER A 87 5.50 8.85 -8.45
N ILE A 88 5.71 8.28 -7.28
CA ILE A 88 4.61 7.77 -6.44
C ILE A 88 3.76 8.93 -5.94
N ASN A 89 4.37 10.03 -5.54
CA ASN A 89 3.63 11.21 -5.10
C ASN A 89 2.71 11.73 -6.21
N ASP A 90 3.22 11.82 -7.43
CA ASP A 90 2.45 12.28 -8.58
C ASP A 90 1.28 11.35 -8.90
N LYS A 91 1.54 10.03 -8.94
CA LYS A 91 0.50 9.03 -9.18
C LYS A 91 -0.54 9.03 -8.07
N SER A 92 -0.11 9.16 -6.84
CA SER A 92 -1.00 9.14 -5.67
C SER A 92 -1.97 10.32 -5.67
N LYS A 93 -1.51 11.49 -6.10
CA LYS A 93 -2.37 12.67 -6.22
C LYS A 93 -3.48 12.45 -7.23
N ILE A 94 -3.17 11.80 -8.35
CA ILE A 94 -4.16 11.48 -9.38
C ILE A 94 -5.16 10.45 -8.86
N ILE A 95 -4.66 9.40 -8.18
CA ILE A 95 -5.52 8.37 -7.57
C ILE A 95 -6.47 9.02 -6.56
N ASP A 96 -5.95 9.86 -5.67
CA ASP A 96 -6.74 10.54 -4.65
C ASP A 96 -7.88 11.37 -5.26
N LYS A 97 -7.60 12.03 -6.39
CA LYS A 97 -8.58 12.84 -7.10
C LYS A 97 -9.68 11.99 -7.73
N GLU A 98 -9.36 10.77 -8.18
CA GLU A 98 -10.27 9.93 -8.96
C GLU A 98 -11.09 8.96 -8.11
N ILE A 99 -10.69 8.68 -6.88
CA ILE A 99 -11.42 7.76 -6.00
C ILE A 99 -12.09 8.53 -4.87
N ASN A 100 -13.17 7.95 -4.31
CA ASN A 100 -14.02 8.63 -3.33
C ASN A 100 -13.78 8.19 -1.89
N ILE A 101 -12.61 7.63 -1.61
CA ILE A 101 -12.24 7.23 -0.25
C ILE A 101 -10.96 7.96 0.17
N PRO A 102 -10.72 8.12 1.47
CA PRO A 102 -9.49 8.75 1.94
C PRO A 102 -8.23 8.00 1.51
N VAL A 103 -7.20 8.75 1.12
CA VAL A 103 -5.91 8.21 0.70
C VAL A 103 -4.82 8.81 1.58
N SER A 104 -3.92 7.96 2.09
CA SER A 104 -2.76 8.40 2.85
C SER A 104 -1.50 7.74 2.31
N LEU A 105 -0.41 8.50 2.27
CA LEU A 105 0.91 7.95 2.02
C LEU A 105 1.49 7.42 3.34
N TRP A 106 2.16 6.29 3.26
CA TRP A 106 2.83 5.68 4.40
C TRP A 106 4.34 5.69 4.18
N ASP A 107 5.06 6.34 5.08
CA ASP A 107 6.52 6.35 5.07
C ASP A 107 7.03 4.94 5.36
N GLU A 108 7.61 4.28 4.37
CA GLU A 108 8.07 2.90 4.50
C GLU A 108 9.16 2.72 5.54
N ARG A 109 9.85 3.80 5.93
CA ARG A 109 10.83 3.74 7.02
C ARG A 109 10.19 3.42 8.35
N LEU A 110 8.89 3.72 8.52
CA LEU A 110 8.14 3.42 9.73
C LEU A 110 7.61 1.99 9.77
N SER A 111 7.70 1.27 8.67
CA SER A 111 7.31 -0.13 8.60
C SER A 111 8.43 -1.01 9.16
N THR A 112 8.10 -2.25 9.50
CA THR A 112 9.08 -3.25 9.91
C THR A 112 9.83 -3.76 8.68
N SER A 113 10.59 -2.88 8.01
CA SER A 113 11.39 -3.25 6.83
C SER A 113 12.37 -4.37 7.16
N ALA A 114 12.87 -4.41 8.40
CA ALA A 114 13.71 -5.50 8.86
C ALA A 114 12.98 -6.86 8.78
N ALA A 115 11.72 -6.90 9.17
CA ALA A 115 10.91 -8.12 9.09
C ALA A 115 10.69 -8.53 7.63
N PHE A 116 10.45 -7.57 6.74
CA PHE A 116 10.33 -7.84 5.32
C PHE A 116 11.63 -8.41 4.74
N ASN A 117 12.76 -7.81 5.08
CA ASN A 117 14.06 -8.27 4.62
C ASN A 117 14.39 -9.68 5.12
N ILE A 118 14.09 -9.98 6.37
CA ILE A 118 14.27 -11.31 6.94
C ILE A 118 13.40 -12.32 6.20
N SER A 119 12.14 -12.00 6.00
CA SER A 119 11.21 -12.85 5.28
C SER A 119 11.69 -13.12 3.85
N SER A 120 12.22 -12.09 3.17
CA SER A 120 12.76 -12.23 1.82
C SER A 120 14.00 -13.10 1.78
N GLN A 121 14.87 -13.01 2.79
CA GLN A 121 16.09 -13.82 2.90
C GLN A 121 15.78 -15.29 3.19
N LEU A 122 14.74 -15.56 3.95
CA LEU A 122 14.31 -16.92 4.27
C LEU A 122 13.63 -17.60 3.09
N ASP A 123 13.21 -16.84 2.10
CA ASP A 123 12.61 -17.39 0.90
C ASP A 123 13.70 -17.88 -0.04
N VAL A 124 14.00 -19.17 0.04
CA VAL A 124 15.12 -19.82 -0.66
C VAL A 124 14.89 -19.87 -2.17
N ASN A 125 13.63 -19.80 -2.60
CA ASN A 125 13.26 -19.90 -4.01
C ASN A 125 13.14 -18.49 -4.60
N ILE A 126 14.15 -18.08 -5.37
CA ILE A 126 14.21 -16.76 -5.98
C ILE A 126 13.01 -16.48 -6.90
N SER A 127 12.60 -17.47 -7.67
CA SER A 127 11.45 -17.34 -8.58
C SER A 127 10.18 -17.06 -7.81
N LYS A 128 9.96 -17.81 -6.72
CA LYS A 128 8.81 -17.64 -5.87
C LYS A 128 8.83 -16.28 -5.15
N ARG A 129 10.01 -15.88 -4.67
CA ARG A 129 10.20 -14.58 -4.03
C ARG A 129 9.88 -13.44 -5.00
N THR A 130 10.39 -13.52 -6.23
CA THR A 130 10.16 -12.51 -7.26
C THR A 130 8.68 -12.43 -7.62
N LYS A 131 8.03 -13.59 -7.74
CA LYS A 131 6.60 -13.66 -8.10
C LYS A 131 5.69 -13.00 -7.08
N ASN A 132 6.01 -13.12 -5.78
CA ASN A 132 5.12 -12.66 -4.71
C ASN A 132 5.63 -11.42 -3.99
N ILE A 133 6.78 -10.86 -4.39
CA ILE A 133 7.43 -9.80 -3.63
C ILE A 133 6.60 -8.50 -3.60
N ASP A 134 5.92 -8.18 -4.69
CA ASP A 134 5.09 -6.97 -4.76
C ASP A 134 3.91 -7.05 -3.80
N GLU A 135 3.24 -8.20 -3.74
CA GLU A 135 2.13 -8.43 -2.82
C GLU A 135 2.60 -8.43 -1.37
N LYS A 136 3.78 -9.03 -1.10
CA LYS A 136 4.38 -9.02 0.23
C LYS A 136 4.75 -7.61 0.66
N ALA A 137 5.34 -6.82 -0.24
CA ALA A 137 5.68 -5.43 0.06
C ALA A 137 4.43 -4.63 0.40
N ALA A 138 3.37 -4.77 -0.39
CA ALA A 138 2.08 -4.11 -0.12
C ALA A 138 1.49 -4.55 1.22
N THR A 139 1.65 -5.83 1.58
CA THR A 139 1.18 -6.38 2.86
C THR A 139 1.93 -5.76 4.04
N PHE A 140 3.25 -5.64 3.95
CA PHE A 140 4.05 -5.01 5.01
C PHE A 140 3.74 -3.52 5.14
N ILE A 141 3.53 -2.82 4.04
CA ILE A 141 3.11 -1.42 4.05
C ILE A 141 1.79 -1.28 4.81
N LEU A 142 0.80 -2.08 4.44
CA LEU A 142 -0.52 -2.01 5.06
C LEU A 142 -0.47 -2.41 6.53
N GLN A 143 0.25 -3.48 6.87
CA GLN A 143 0.36 -3.93 8.27
C GLN A 143 1.02 -2.87 9.14
N GLY A 144 2.08 -2.22 8.63
CA GLY A 144 2.74 -1.13 9.35
C GLY A 144 1.78 0.02 9.64
N ALA A 145 0.98 0.40 8.65
CA ALA A 145 -0.02 1.46 8.81
C ALA A 145 -1.12 1.05 9.80
N ILE A 146 -1.60 -0.19 9.71
CA ILE A 146 -2.63 -0.72 10.62
C ILE A 146 -2.12 -0.70 12.06
N ASP A 147 -0.91 -1.17 12.30
CA ASP A 147 -0.33 -1.20 13.64
C ASP A 147 -0.20 0.21 14.22
N TYR A 148 0.18 1.17 13.39
CA TYR A 148 0.25 2.58 13.78
C TYR A 148 -1.14 3.14 14.12
N LEU A 149 -2.14 2.85 13.28
CA LEU A 149 -3.52 3.33 13.45
C LEU A 149 -4.18 2.74 14.72
N ASN A 150 -3.79 1.55 15.10
CA ASN A 150 -4.39 0.83 16.24
C ASN A 150 -3.70 1.11 17.58
N ASN A 151 -2.61 1.85 17.56
CA ASN A 151 -1.89 2.21 18.79
C ASN A 151 -2.41 3.50 19.43
#